data_0700e71a612f3627a2395c2b0d78a8b7
#
_entry.id   0700e71a612f3627a2395c2b0d78a8b7
#
_cell.length_a   1.000
_cell.length_b   1.000
_cell.length_c   1.000
_cell.angle_alpha   90.00
_cell.angle_beta   90.00
_cell.angle_gamma   90.00
#
_symmetry.space_group_name_H-M   'P 1'
#
loop_
_entity.id
_entity.type
_entity.pdbx_description
1 polymer ?
#
loop_
_entity_poly.entity_id
_entity_poly.type
_entity_poly.pdbx_seq_one_letter_code
_entity_poly.pdbx_strand_id
1 'polypeptide(L)'
;ELVAHVEVQALGNLDPHIHFALLSDFKDAGTETLPLDSKILAAATDAIKTLNAKHNNGGPDRFFLFHRTRQWNEQEGLWMGWERKRGKIEEFNRLLRGATDTSFVLTVGDPAILPQVRYCITLDSDTRLPRDAARQLIGIITHPLNRPSFDPAVGRVTEGYGILQPRVSVTFTSAAGSLFARLYSGHTGVDPYTTAVSDTYQDLFGEGIFTGKGLYDVDAFTAALEDSVPENALLSHDLFEGLHARVALVSDIELVDEYPSSVLAHAR
;
A
#
# COMPACT_ATOMS: atom_id res chain seq x y z
N GLU A 1 4.92 13.90 -10.82
CA GLU A 1 5.05 13.93 -9.35
C GLU A 1 5.11 12.51 -8.78
N LEU A 2 4.05 11.66 -8.90
CA LEU A 2 4.03 10.28 -8.38
C LEU A 2 5.22 9.43 -8.87
N VAL A 3 5.54 9.49 -10.16
CA VAL A 3 6.69 8.74 -10.71
C VAL A 3 8.02 9.20 -10.11
N ALA A 4 8.17 10.49 -9.82
CA ALA A 4 9.36 11.00 -9.13
C ALA A 4 9.45 10.50 -7.68
N HIS A 5 8.31 10.35 -7.00
CA HIS A 5 8.27 9.73 -5.67
C HIS A 5 8.73 8.27 -5.73
N VAL A 6 8.21 7.50 -6.67
CA VAL A 6 8.63 6.10 -6.90
C VAL A 6 10.15 6.01 -7.14
N GLU A 7 10.71 6.92 -7.94
CA GLU A 7 12.16 6.98 -8.18
C GLU A 7 12.95 7.26 -6.90
N VAL A 8 12.53 8.23 -6.10
CA VAL A 8 13.21 8.57 -4.83
C VAL A 8 13.20 7.38 -3.86
N GLN A 9 12.10 6.66 -3.77
CA GLN A 9 12.00 5.47 -2.93
C GLN A 9 12.93 4.36 -3.42
N ALA A 10 13.04 4.18 -4.73
CA ALA A 10 13.95 3.20 -5.34
C ALA A 10 15.43 3.53 -5.09
N LEU A 11 15.78 4.82 -5.11
CA LEU A 11 17.14 5.28 -4.79
C LEU A 11 17.49 5.11 -3.32
N GLY A 12 16.50 5.17 -2.42
CA GLY A 12 16.67 4.92 -0.99
C GLY A 12 16.74 3.44 -0.62
N ASN A 13 16.19 2.55 -1.45
CA ASN A 13 16.08 1.13 -1.16
C ASN A 13 16.69 0.29 -2.29
N LEU A 14 18.03 0.30 -2.34
CA LEU A 14 18.83 -0.35 -3.37
C LEU A 14 19.02 -1.83 -3.08
N ASP A 15 18.15 -2.66 -3.67
CA ASP A 15 18.26 -4.12 -3.65
C ASP A 15 17.76 -4.67 -5.00
N PRO A 16 18.46 -5.64 -5.62
CA PRO A 16 18.05 -6.19 -6.93
C PRO A 16 16.71 -6.96 -6.87
N HIS A 17 16.28 -7.40 -5.70
CA HIS A 17 15.04 -8.14 -5.50
C HIS A 17 13.86 -7.23 -5.09
N ILE A 18 14.08 -5.91 -4.98
CA ILE A 18 13.02 -4.95 -4.70
C ILE A 18 12.57 -4.29 -5.99
N HIS A 19 11.29 -4.43 -6.29
CA HIS A 19 10.62 -3.82 -7.43
C HIS A 19 9.64 -2.75 -6.95
N PHE A 20 9.44 -1.72 -7.76
CA PHE A 20 8.62 -0.56 -7.44
C PHE A 20 7.45 -0.48 -8.40
N ALA A 21 6.24 -0.49 -7.88
CA ALA A 21 5.03 -0.51 -8.68
C ALA A 21 4.15 0.70 -8.37
N LEU A 22 3.68 1.37 -9.40
CA LEU A 22 2.59 2.32 -9.31
C LEU A 22 1.27 1.61 -9.64
N LEU A 23 0.43 1.41 -8.61
CA LEU A 23 -0.93 0.91 -8.76
C LEU A 23 -1.88 2.10 -8.85
N SER A 24 -2.60 2.23 -9.96
CA SER A 24 -3.42 3.40 -10.21
C SER A 24 -4.81 3.04 -10.74
N ASP A 25 -5.76 3.94 -10.43
CA ASP A 25 -7.12 3.95 -10.95
C ASP A 25 -7.40 5.30 -11.60
N PHE A 26 -8.36 5.34 -12.51
CA PHE A 26 -8.97 6.60 -12.90
C PHE A 26 -9.86 7.13 -11.77
N LYS A 27 -10.03 8.47 -11.73
CA LYS A 27 -10.96 9.12 -10.82
C LYS A 27 -12.39 8.63 -11.08
N ASP A 28 -13.18 8.49 -10.01
CA ASP A 28 -14.61 8.15 -10.09
C ASP A 28 -15.37 9.15 -10.99
N ALA A 29 -16.29 8.64 -11.79
CA ALA A 29 -17.00 9.43 -12.78
C ALA A 29 -18.41 8.92 -13.05
N GLY A 30 -19.27 9.78 -13.58
CA GLY A 30 -20.61 9.40 -14.06
C GLY A 30 -20.60 8.60 -15.38
N THR A 31 -19.44 8.45 -16.01
CA THR A 31 -19.25 7.72 -17.27
C THR A 31 -18.03 6.80 -17.18
N GLU A 32 -18.05 5.71 -17.94
CA GLU A 32 -16.95 4.75 -17.98
C GLU A 32 -15.62 5.39 -18.39
N THR A 33 -15.64 6.28 -19.35
CA THR A 33 -14.45 6.95 -19.88
C THR A 33 -14.58 8.47 -19.82
N LEU A 34 -13.45 9.15 -19.63
CA LEU A 34 -13.32 10.61 -19.70
C LEU A 34 -12.32 11.03 -20.77
N PRO A 35 -12.47 12.25 -21.35
CA PRO A 35 -11.61 12.71 -22.47
C PRO A 35 -10.11 12.76 -22.19
N LEU A 36 -9.71 12.83 -20.91
CA LEU A 36 -8.30 12.91 -20.50
C LEU A 36 -7.69 11.55 -20.13
N ASP A 37 -8.49 10.50 -19.99
CA ASP A 37 -8.02 9.20 -19.50
C ASP A 37 -6.87 8.64 -20.34
N SER A 38 -7.00 8.63 -21.65
CA SER A 38 -5.95 8.14 -22.56
C SER A 38 -4.65 8.93 -22.48
N LYS A 39 -4.74 10.25 -22.27
CA LYS A 39 -3.55 11.12 -22.12
C LYS A 39 -2.84 10.88 -20.79
N ILE A 40 -3.60 10.72 -19.72
CA ILE A 40 -3.06 10.43 -18.39
C ILE A 40 -2.32 9.07 -18.42
N LEU A 41 -2.96 8.07 -19.04
CA LEU A 41 -2.41 6.73 -19.10
C LEU A 41 -1.15 6.67 -19.98
N ALA A 42 -1.15 7.36 -21.13
CA ALA A 42 0.03 7.46 -21.98
C ALA A 42 1.19 8.15 -21.23
N ALA A 43 0.93 9.27 -20.54
CA ALA A 43 1.96 9.98 -19.78
C ALA A 43 2.54 9.13 -18.64
N ALA A 44 1.71 8.36 -17.92
CA ALA A 44 2.17 7.44 -16.88
C ALA A 44 3.03 6.31 -17.46
N THR A 45 2.59 5.73 -18.58
CA THR A 45 3.32 4.68 -19.32
C THR A 45 4.70 5.16 -19.74
N ASP A 46 4.78 6.31 -20.40
CA ASP A 46 6.05 6.87 -20.90
C ASP A 46 6.99 7.23 -19.74
N ALA A 47 6.46 7.73 -18.64
CA ALA A 47 7.25 8.05 -17.47
C ALA A 47 7.87 6.81 -16.82
N ILE A 48 7.13 5.71 -16.64
CA ILE A 48 7.66 4.46 -16.08
C ILE A 48 8.67 3.81 -17.06
N LYS A 49 8.41 3.81 -18.36
CA LYS A 49 9.38 3.35 -19.36
C LYS A 49 10.67 4.16 -19.30
N THR A 50 10.57 5.47 -19.13
CA THR A 50 11.73 6.36 -18.98
C THR A 50 12.53 6.02 -17.72
N LEU A 51 11.85 5.71 -16.59
CA LEU A 51 12.54 5.27 -15.38
C LEU A 51 13.29 3.95 -15.58
N ASN A 52 12.65 2.97 -16.21
CA ASN A 52 13.31 1.71 -16.53
C ASN A 52 14.54 1.95 -17.43
N ALA A 53 14.41 2.74 -18.48
CA ALA A 53 15.54 3.08 -19.36
C ALA A 53 16.68 3.79 -18.61
N LYS A 54 16.36 4.68 -17.65
CA LYS A 54 17.33 5.44 -16.86
C LYS A 54 18.09 4.56 -15.87
N HIS A 55 17.43 3.59 -15.26
CA HIS A 55 17.96 2.77 -14.17
C HIS A 55 18.27 1.33 -14.56
N ASN A 56 17.97 0.94 -15.80
CA ASN A 56 18.29 -0.39 -16.32
C ASN A 56 19.75 -0.44 -16.77
N ASN A 57 20.63 -0.92 -15.90
CA ASN A 57 22.02 -1.17 -16.22
C ASN A 57 22.24 -2.51 -16.95
N GLY A 58 21.32 -2.89 -17.86
CA GLY A 58 21.31 -4.19 -18.54
C GLY A 58 20.64 -5.33 -17.75
N GLY A 59 19.98 -4.99 -16.65
CA GLY A 59 19.20 -5.90 -15.82
C GLY A 59 17.69 -5.88 -16.15
N PRO A 60 16.86 -6.62 -15.40
CA PRO A 60 15.40 -6.61 -15.56
C PRO A 60 14.79 -5.28 -15.15
N ASP A 61 13.59 -5.00 -15.65
CA ASP A 61 12.80 -3.84 -15.23
C ASP A 61 12.56 -3.85 -13.72
N ARG A 62 12.74 -2.70 -13.09
CA ARG A 62 12.49 -2.51 -11.66
C ARG A 62 11.25 -1.69 -11.37
N PHE A 63 10.74 -0.95 -12.35
CA PHE A 63 9.60 -0.06 -12.21
C PHE A 63 8.42 -0.60 -13.01
N PHE A 64 7.27 -0.67 -12.35
CA PHE A 64 6.05 -1.25 -12.90
C PHE A 64 4.91 -0.23 -12.85
N LEU A 65 4.03 -0.32 -13.82
CA LEU A 65 2.74 0.38 -13.81
C LEU A 65 1.64 -0.66 -13.96
N PHE A 66 0.70 -0.65 -13.02
CA PHE A 66 -0.54 -1.40 -13.08
C PHE A 66 -1.71 -0.42 -13.00
N HIS A 67 -2.56 -0.43 -14.02
CA HIS A 67 -3.69 0.48 -14.12
C HIS A 67 -4.98 -0.27 -14.33
N ARG A 68 -6.02 0.04 -13.53
CA ARG A 68 -7.34 -0.58 -13.61
C ARG A 68 -8.31 0.29 -14.40
N THR A 69 -9.27 -0.35 -15.09
CA THR A 69 -10.44 0.32 -15.65
C THR A 69 -11.46 0.64 -14.55
N ARG A 70 -12.34 1.60 -14.85
CA ARG A 70 -13.55 1.79 -14.05
C ARG A 70 -14.53 0.65 -14.28
N GLN A 71 -15.23 0.30 -13.21
CA GLN A 71 -16.37 -0.61 -13.22
C GLN A 71 -17.58 0.12 -12.66
N TRP A 72 -18.78 -0.26 -13.11
CA TRP A 72 -20.01 0.32 -12.60
C TRP A 72 -20.30 -0.19 -11.19
N ASN A 73 -20.47 0.70 -10.24
CA ASN A 73 -20.93 0.38 -8.89
C ASN A 73 -22.39 0.82 -8.76
N GLU A 74 -23.27 -0.15 -8.61
CA GLU A 74 -24.71 0.08 -8.59
C GLU A 74 -25.18 0.81 -7.33
N GLN A 75 -24.51 0.57 -6.18
CA GLN A 75 -24.85 1.22 -4.91
C GLN A 75 -24.45 2.69 -4.88
N GLU A 76 -23.28 3.02 -5.42
CA GLU A 76 -22.81 4.41 -5.50
C GLU A 76 -23.31 5.15 -6.73
N GLY A 77 -23.82 4.44 -7.75
CA GLY A 77 -24.28 5.02 -9.01
C GLY A 77 -23.15 5.68 -9.81
N LEU A 78 -21.94 5.18 -9.71
CA LEU A 78 -20.72 5.72 -10.32
C LEU A 78 -19.87 4.64 -10.99
N TRP A 79 -19.12 5.07 -11.99
CA TRP A 79 -18.01 4.31 -12.57
C TRP A 79 -16.75 4.57 -11.77
N MET A 80 -16.15 3.53 -11.16
CA MET A 80 -15.03 3.66 -10.25
C MET A 80 -14.10 2.42 -10.29
N GLY A 81 -12.93 2.51 -9.70
CA GLY A 81 -12.11 1.34 -9.40
C GLY A 81 -12.82 0.50 -8.33
N TRP A 82 -13.08 -0.79 -8.63
CA TRP A 82 -13.78 -1.68 -7.71
C TRP A 82 -13.17 -1.62 -6.30
N GLU A 83 -14.02 -1.34 -5.30
CA GLU A 83 -13.63 -1.25 -3.88
C GLU A 83 -12.40 -0.36 -3.61
N ARG A 84 -12.13 0.59 -4.49
CA ARG A 84 -11.05 1.59 -4.35
C ARG A 84 -9.70 0.96 -3.96
N LYS A 85 -9.09 1.37 -2.81
CA LYS A 85 -7.78 0.89 -2.36
C LYS A 85 -7.81 -0.59 -2.02
N ARG A 86 -8.83 -1.04 -1.27
CA ARG A 86 -8.99 -2.45 -0.88
C ARG A 86 -9.03 -3.37 -2.10
N GLY A 87 -9.97 -3.14 -3.00
CA GLY A 87 -10.13 -3.97 -4.20
C GLY A 87 -8.91 -3.92 -5.10
N LYS A 88 -8.19 -2.79 -5.15
CA LYS A 88 -6.94 -2.67 -5.90
C LYS A 88 -5.85 -3.60 -5.34
N ILE A 89 -5.72 -3.68 -4.03
CA ILE A 89 -4.75 -4.57 -3.37
C ILE A 89 -5.17 -6.04 -3.58
N GLU A 90 -6.45 -6.36 -3.44
CA GLU A 90 -6.98 -7.71 -3.63
C GLU A 90 -6.78 -8.19 -5.07
N GLU A 91 -7.18 -7.41 -6.07
CA GLU A 91 -6.96 -7.77 -7.48
C GLU A 91 -5.46 -7.86 -7.83
N PHE A 92 -4.63 -7.01 -7.21
CA PHE A 92 -3.19 -7.07 -7.40
C PHE A 92 -2.60 -8.37 -6.84
N ASN A 93 -3.01 -8.79 -5.65
CA ASN A 93 -2.59 -10.06 -5.08
C ASN A 93 -3.02 -11.26 -5.94
N ARG A 94 -4.24 -11.24 -6.47
CA ARG A 94 -4.71 -12.23 -7.45
C ARG A 94 -3.86 -12.23 -8.72
N LEU A 95 -3.51 -11.05 -9.24
CA LEU A 95 -2.63 -10.91 -10.39
C LEU A 95 -1.23 -11.49 -10.10
N LEU A 96 -0.66 -11.25 -8.92
CA LEU A 96 0.61 -11.85 -8.48
C LEU A 96 0.55 -13.38 -8.43
N ARG A 97 -0.62 -13.98 -8.32
CA ARG A 97 -0.85 -15.44 -8.33
C ARG A 97 -1.40 -15.96 -9.66
N GLY A 98 -1.32 -15.13 -10.72
CA GLY A 98 -1.61 -15.54 -12.09
C GLY A 98 -3.08 -15.41 -12.51
N ALA A 99 -3.91 -14.70 -11.76
CA ALA A 99 -5.27 -14.39 -12.20
C ALA A 99 -5.27 -13.53 -13.46
N THR A 100 -6.15 -13.85 -14.38
CA THR A 100 -6.32 -13.14 -15.66
C THR A 100 -7.63 -12.37 -15.76
N ASP A 101 -8.49 -12.52 -14.77
CA ASP A 101 -9.83 -11.94 -14.65
C ASP A 101 -9.85 -10.70 -13.72
N THR A 102 -8.79 -9.91 -13.72
CA THR A 102 -8.68 -8.66 -12.96
C THR A 102 -9.05 -7.46 -13.82
N SER A 103 -9.38 -6.34 -13.20
CA SER A 103 -9.65 -5.07 -13.90
C SER A 103 -8.38 -4.33 -14.35
N PHE A 104 -7.20 -4.89 -14.10
CA PHE A 104 -5.94 -4.35 -14.60
C PHE A 104 -5.84 -4.52 -16.12
N VAL A 105 -5.79 -3.40 -16.85
CA VAL A 105 -5.76 -3.38 -18.32
C VAL A 105 -4.42 -2.96 -18.89
N LEU A 106 -3.59 -2.35 -18.07
CA LEU A 106 -2.26 -1.96 -18.48
C LEU A 106 -1.23 -2.40 -17.46
N THR A 107 -0.20 -3.07 -17.97
CA THR A 107 1.00 -3.43 -17.23
C THR A 107 2.22 -2.93 -17.98
N VAL A 108 3.10 -2.17 -17.31
CA VAL A 108 4.43 -1.83 -17.80
C VAL A 108 5.43 -2.52 -16.88
N GLY A 109 6.46 -3.13 -17.44
CA GLY A 109 7.44 -3.97 -16.76
C GLY A 109 7.30 -5.45 -17.15
N ASP A 110 8.27 -6.27 -16.79
CA ASP A 110 8.27 -7.71 -17.10
C ASP A 110 7.36 -8.49 -16.14
N PRO A 111 6.22 -9.03 -16.59
CA PRO A 111 5.30 -9.77 -15.72
C PRO A 111 5.86 -11.11 -15.23
N ALA A 112 6.95 -11.62 -15.77
CA ALA A 112 7.54 -12.92 -15.41
C ALA A 112 7.98 -12.98 -13.93
N ILE A 113 8.19 -11.83 -13.28
CA ILE A 113 8.57 -11.78 -11.87
C ILE A 113 7.37 -11.91 -10.92
N LEU A 114 6.14 -11.61 -11.37
CA LEU A 114 4.95 -11.49 -10.51
C LEU A 114 4.72 -12.73 -9.63
N PRO A 115 4.81 -13.98 -10.14
CA PRO A 115 4.60 -15.16 -9.31
C PRO A 115 5.68 -15.37 -8.23
N GLN A 116 6.82 -14.67 -8.35
CA GLN A 116 7.93 -14.77 -7.39
C GLN A 116 7.81 -13.76 -6.25
N VAL A 117 6.91 -12.78 -6.37
CA VAL A 117 6.69 -11.76 -5.35
C VAL A 117 6.03 -12.41 -4.13
N ARG A 118 6.73 -12.38 -3.02
CA ARG A 118 6.25 -12.93 -1.75
C ARG A 118 5.73 -11.86 -0.81
N TYR A 119 6.36 -10.71 -0.80
CA TYR A 119 6.03 -9.61 0.10
C TYR A 119 5.69 -8.37 -0.68
N CYS A 120 4.70 -7.62 -0.21
CA CYS A 120 4.38 -6.30 -0.72
C CYS A 120 4.49 -5.26 0.38
N ILE A 121 5.04 -4.09 0.05
CA ILE A 121 5.00 -2.90 0.91
C ILE A 121 4.00 -1.93 0.28
N THR A 122 2.90 -1.68 0.97
CA THR A 122 1.91 -0.67 0.56
C THR A 122 2.27 0.69 1.13
N LEU A 123 2.17 1.70 0.29
CA LEU A 123 2.41 3.09 0.64
C LEU A 123 1.32 3.95 0.00
N ASP A 124 0.88 4.97 0.68
CA ASP A 124 0.04 6.00 0.08
C ASP A 124 0.88 6.92 -0.82
N SER A 125 0.23 7.74 -1.64
CA SER A 125 0.91 8.59 -2.62
C SER A 125 1.83 9.65 -2.02
N ASP A 126 1.62 9.98 -0.75
CA ASP A 126 2.36 10.95 0.05
C ASP A 126 3.31 10.31 1.08
N THR A 127 3.25 8.99 1.24
CA THR A 127 4.09 8.25 2.18
C THR A 127 5.48 8.02 1.61
N ARG A 128 6.50 8.30 2.41
CA ARG A 128 7.91 8.08 2.07
C ARG A 128 8.44 6.86 2.82
N LEU A 129 9.11 5.99 2.08
CA LEU A 129 9.86 4.87 2.61
C LEU A 129 11.32 5.29 2.84
N PRO A 130 11.80 5.37 4.07
CA PRO A 130 13.17 5.77 4.35
C PRO A 130 14.20 4.81 3.76
N ARG A 131 15.45 5.27 3.76
CA ARG A 131 16.57 4.48 3.26
C ARG A 131 16.69 3.15 4.00
N ASP A 132 16.88 2.08 3.24
CA ASP A 132 17.05 0.70 3.72
C ASP A 132 15.85 0.12 4.50
N ALA A 133 14.74 0.86 4.65
CA ALA A 133 13.57 0.42 5.42
C ALA A 133 12.91 -0.83 4.83
N ALA A 134 12.85 -0.96 3.50
CA ALA A 134 12.31 -2.15 2.85
C ALA A 134 13.08 -3.41 3.25
N ARG A 135 14.42 -3.36 3.23
CA ARG A 135 15.26 -4.50 3.60
C ARG A 135 15.14 -4.85 5.09
N GLN A 136 15.00 -3.86 5.94
CA GLN A 136 14.79 -4.07 7.37
C GLN A 136 13.44 -4.75 7.63
N LEU A 137 12.35 -4.29 7.01
CA LEU A 137 11.03 -4.92 7.09
C LEU A 137 11.06 -6.39 6.61
N ILE A 138 11.70 -6.65 5.47
CA ILE A 138 11.87 -8.01 4.95
C ILE A 138 12.67 -8.88 5.95
N GLY A 139 13.72 -8.33 6.55
CA GLY A 139 14.50 -9.03 7.57
C GLY A 139 13.66 -9.44 8.78
N ILE A 140 12.75 -8.58 9.22
CA ILE A 140 11.85 -8.83 10.36
C ILE A 140 10.83 -9.92 10.02
N ILE A 141 10.10 -9.81 8.88
CA ILE A 141 9.05 -10.77 8.56
C ILE A 141 9.59 -12.15 8.19
N THR A 142 10.80 -12.22 7.67
CA THR A 142 11.44 -13.51 7.34
C THR A 142 11.99 -14.25 8.55
N HIS A 143 12.06 -13.61 9.71
CA HIS A 143 12.50 -14.28 10.94
C HIS A 143 11.58 -15.48 11.24
N PRO A 144 12.12 -16.65 11.62
CA PRO A 144 11.31 -17.87 11.81
C PRO A 144 10.12 -17.72 12.75
N LEU A 145 10.25 -16.93 13.81
CA LEU A 145 9.16 -16.68 14.78
C LEU A 145 8.08 -15.72 14.27
N ASN A 146 8.36 -14.97 13.22
CA ASN A 146 7.44 -14.01 12.63
C ASN A 146 6.68 -14.55 11.40
N ARG A 147 7.04 -15.75 10.94
CA ARG A 147 6.38 -16.37 9.77
C ARG A 147 4.91 -16.61 10.05
N PRO A 148 4.00 -16.10 9.20
CA PRO A 148 2.57 -16.29 9.40
C PRO A 148 2.16 -17.76 9.25
N SER A 149 1.25 -18.19 10.15
CA SER A 149 0.54 -19.47 10.06
C SER A 149 -0.95 -19.17 10.05
N PHE A 150 -1.59 -19.42 8.91
CA PHE A 150 -3.04 -19.27 8.76
C PHE A 150 -3.77 -20.51 9.26
N ASP A 151 -4.78 -20.30 10.10
CA ASP A 151 -5.66 -21.38 10.59
C ASP A 151 -7.02 -21.28 9.89
N PRO A 152 -7.36 -22.23 8.97
CA PRO A 152 -8.63 -22.20 8.25
C PRO A 152 -9.84 -22.47 9.16
N ALA A 153 -9.65 -23.05 10.34
CA ALA A 153 -10.76 -23.30 11.27
C ALA A 153 -11.23 -22.01 11.97
N VAL A 154 -10.31 -21.05 12.12
CA VAL A 154 -10.58 -19.76 12.73
C VAL A 154 -10.71 -18.64 11.67
N GLY A 155 -10.23 -18.88 10.44
CA GLY A 155 -10.24 -17.92 9.33
C GLY A 155 -9.28 -16.75 9.53
N ARG A 156 -8.17 -16.95 10.25
CA ARG A 156 -7.17 -15.90 10.50
C ARG A 156 -5.75 -16.44 10.68
N VAL A 157 -4.78 -15.56 10.62
CA VAL A 157 -3.40 -15.87 11.03
C VAL A 157 -3.34 -15.96 12.56
N THR A 158 -2.90 -17.10 13.09
CA THR A 158 -2.87 -17.39 14.54
C THR A 158 -1.45 -17.35 15.12
N GLU A 159 -0.43 -17.64 14.33
CA GLU A 159 0.97 -17.58 14.72
C GLU A 159 1.77 -16.73 13.73
N GLY A 160 2.83 -16.09 14.21
CA GLY A 160 3.60 -15.13 13.42
C GLY A 160 2.76 -13.91 13.04
N TYR A 161 3.10 -13.25 11.94
CA TYR A 161 2.43 -12.03 11.49
C TYR A 161 2.33 -12.01 9.97
N GLY A 162 1.12 -11.80 9.45
CA GLY A 162 0.90 -11.58 8.02
C GLY A 162 1.21 -10.16 7.59
N ILE A 163 1.19 -9.20 8.53
CA ILE A 163 1.42 -7.77 8.28
C ILE A 163 2.44 -7.22 9.28
N LEU A 164 3.34 -6.37 8.80
CA LEU A 164 4.18 -5.49 9.61
C LEU A 164 3.73 -4.04 9.41
N GLN A 165 3.34 -3.39 10.50
CA GLN A 165 2.98 -1.97 10.54
C GLN A 165 4.16 -1.16 11.08
N PRO A 166 4.90 -0.40 10.25
CA PRO A 166 5.89 0.55 10.74
C PRO A 166 5.24 1.71 11.47
N ARG A 167 6.01 2.40 12.32
CA ARG A 167 5.60 3.70 12.85
C ARG A 167 5.43 4.69 11.71
N VAL A 168 4.42 5.56 11.80
CA VAL A 168 4.21 6.65 10.84
C VAL A 168 4.44 7.98 11.53
N SER A 169 5.26 8.83 10.95
CA SER A 169 5.50 10.21 11.40
C SER A 169 5.22 11.22 10.30
N VAL A 170 5.27 12.49 10.66
CA VAL A 170 4.99 13.60 9.76
C VAL A 170 6.27 14.42 9.52
N THR A 171 6.51 14.85 8.27
CA THR A 171 7.66 15.69 7.98
C THR A 171 7.60 17.03 8.70
N PHE A 172 8.72 17.51 9.23
CA PHE A 172 8.82 18.85 9.84
C PHE A 172 8.42 19.95 8.86
N THR A 173 8.74 19.81 7.59
CA THR A 173 8.41 20.76 6.54
C THR A 173 6.91 20.88 6.31
N SER A 174 6.18 19.78 6.25
CA SER A 174 4.71 19.80 6.11
C SER A 174 4.04 20.28 7.39
N ALA A 175 4.51 19.84 8.55
CA ALA A 175 4.02 20.29 9.86
C ALA A 175 4.19 21.80 10.09
N ALA A 176 5.22 22.42 9.54
CA ALA A 176 5.48 23.85 9.60
C ALA A 176 4.91 24.64 8.40
N GLY A 177 4.40 23.98 7.38
CA GLY A 177 4.07 24.56 6.06
C GLY A 177 2.87 25.50 6.04
N SER A 178 1.96 25.41 7.02
CA SER A 178 0.78 26.27 7.14
C SER A 178 0.42 26.58 8.59
N LEU A 179 -0.40 27.60 8.82
CA LEU A 179 -0.92 27.87 10.17
C LEU A 179 -1.76 26.69 10.69
N PHE A 180 -2.56 26.08 9.81
CA PHE A 180 -3.34 24.88 10.13
C PHE A 180 -2.43 23.73 10.56
N ALA A 181 -1.44 23.39 9.75
CA ALA A 181 -0.49 22.33 10.07
C ALA A 181 0.25 22.60 11.39
N ARG A 182 0.74 23.82 11.60
CA ARG A 182 1.44 24.22 12.85
C ARG A 182 0.59 24.08 14.11
N LEU A 183 -0.72 24.27 14.00
CA LEU A 183 -1.65 24.14 15.14
C LEU A 183 -2.07 22.69 15.39
N TYR A 184 -2.19 21.89 14.34
CA TYR A 184 -2.82 20.56 14.40
C TYR A 184 -1.88 19.38 14.15
N SER A 185 -0.67 19.58 13.63
CA SER A 185 0.31 18.50 13.39
C SER A 185 1.04 18.01 14.66
N GLY A 186 0.72 18.56 15.84
CA GLY A 186 1.24 18.09 17.12
C GLY A 186 0.58 16.79 17.59
N HIS A 187 0.88 16.38 18.81
CA HIS A 187 0.36 15.15 19.43
C HIS A 187 -1.17 15.10 19.62
N THR A 188 -1.88 16.15 19.29
CA THR A 188 -3.35 16.23 19.42
C THR A 188 -4.00 15.73 18.13
N GLY A 189 -4.65 14.57 18.19
CA GLY A 189 -5.40 14.00 17.07
C GLY A 189 -4.57 13.21 16.07
N VAL A 190 -3.34 12.93 16.39
CA VAL A 190 -2.53 12.00 15.62
C VAL A 190 -3.04 10.59 15.86
N ASP A 191 -3.00 9.82 14.80
CA ASP A 191 -3.23 8.41 14.78
C ASP A 191 -2.65 7.72 16.03
N PRO A 192 -3.50 7.18 16.93
CA PRO A 192 -3.04 6.51 18.13
C PRO A 192 -2.12 5.32 17.84
N TYR A 193 -2.09 4.86 16.60
CA TYR A 193 -1.29 3.72 16.13
C TYR A 193 0.20 4.02 16.01
N THR A 194 0.60 5.27 16.14
CA THR A 194 2.00 5.69 16.05
C THR A 194 2.60 6.10 17.39
N THR A 195 1.88 5.89 18.49
CA THR A 195 2.27 6.34 19.85
C THR A 195 2.57 5.16 20.77
N ALA A 196 3.07 5.45 21.97
CA ALA A 196 3.31 4.46 23.03
C ALA A 196 2.06 3.61 23.39
N VAL A 197 0.86 4.12 23.10
CA VAL A 197 -0.40 3.38 23.31
C VAL A 197 -0.47 2.15 22.40
N SER A 198 0.02 2.24 21.17
CA SER A 198 0.08 1.10 20.24
C SER A 198 1.08 0.04 20.70
N ASP A 199 2.24 0.46 21.22
CA ASP A 199 3.22 -0.45 21.80
C ASP A 199 2.59 -1.21 22.98
N THR A 200 1.88 -0.51 23.85
CA THR A 200 1.16 -1.12 24.98
C THR A 200 0.09 -2.12 24.52
N TYR A 201 -0.64 -1.81 23.45
CA TYR A 201 -1.62 -2.73 22.88
C TYR A 201 -0.94 -4.02 22.41
N GLN A 202 0.15 -3.90 21.66
CA GLN A 202 0.90 -5.06 21.18
C GLN A 202 1.47 -5.90 22.35
N ASP A 203 1.98 -5.25 23.38
CA ASP A 203 2.50 -5.92 24.58
C ASP A 203 1.41 -6.71 25.33
N LEU A 204 0.19 -6.19 25.36
CA LEU A 204 -0.94 -6.84 26.05
C LEU A 204 -1.59 -7.96 25.22
N PHE A 205 -1.71 -7.78 23.91
CA PHE A 205 -2.49 -8.67 23.04
C PHE A 205 -1.65 -9.49 22.06
N GLY A 206 -0.34 -9.22 21.97
CA GLY A 206 0.56 -9.92 21.05
C GLY A 206 0.34 -9.58 19.58
N GLU A 207 -0.39 -8.51 19.29
CA GLU A 207 -0.67 -8.04 17.93
C GLU A 207 -0.87 -6.52 17.91
N GLY A 208 -0.51 -5.88 16.79
CA GLY A 208 -0.68 -4.45 16.55
C GLY A 208 -1.95 -4.14 15.76
N ILE A 209 -2.00 -2.91 15.24
CA ILE A 209 -3.11 -2.41 14.43
C ILE A 209 -2.56 -1.98 13.07
N PHE A 210 -3.28 -2.29 11.99
CA PHE A 210 -2.90 -1.90 10.63
C PHE A 210 -3.59 -0.60 10.22
N THR A 211 -2.83 0.28 9.56
CA THR A 211 -3.29 1.59 9.08
C THR A 211 -3.14 1.73 7.56
N GLY A 212 -3.06 0.61 6.84
CA GLY A 212 -3.01 0.57 5.38
C GLY A 212 -1.63 0.85 4.77
N LYS A 213 -0.59 0.98 5.60
CA LYS A 213 0.78 1.26 5.18
C LYS A 213 1.75 0.32 5.89
N GLY A 214 2.45 -0.50 5.15
CA GLY A 214 3.39 -1.44 5.73
C GLY A 214 3.69 -2.60 4.81
N LEU A 215 4.35 -3.61 5.35
CA LEU A 215 4.69 -4.81 4.61
C LEU A 215 3.73 -5.94 4.95
N TYR A 216 3.29 -6.70 3.94
CA TYR A 216 2.52 -7.92 4.16
C TYR A 216 3.06 -9.12 3.36
N ASP A 217 2.86 -10.32 3.88
CA ASP A 217 3.06 -11.59 3.15
C ASP A 217 1.82 -11.82 2.27
N VAL A 218 2.03 -11.91 0.95
CA VAL A 218 0.94 -11.96 -0.04
C VAL A 218 0.04 -13.18 0.17
N ASP A 219 0.62 -14.34 0.46
CA ASP A 219 -0.17 -15.58 0.61
C ASP A 219 -0.97 -15.57 1.91
N ALA A 220 -0.36 -15.15 3.02
CA ALA A 220 -1.03 -15.07 4.31
C ALA A 220 -2.15 -14.01 4.30
N PHE A 221 -1.90 -12.85 3.67
CA PHE A 221 -2.87 -11.77 3.51
C PHE A 221 -4.07 -12.23 2.67
N THR A 222 -3.80 -12.86 1.53
CA THR A 222 -4.86 -13.37 0.65
C THR A 222 -5.69 -14.45 1.35
N ALA A 223 -5.05 -15.44 1.98
CA ALA A 223 -5.76 -16.52 2.68
C ALA A 223 -6.63 -16.00 3.82
N ALA A 224 -6.17 -14.94 4.53
CA ALA A 224 -6.92 -14.37 5.66
C ALA A 224 -8.16 -13.56 5.24
N LEU A 225 -8.17 -13.03 4.00
CA LEU A 225 -9.21 -12.12 3.53
C LEU A 225 -10.13 -12.73 2.46
N GLU A 226 -9.72 -13.84 1.84
CA GLU A 226 -10.50 -14.51 0.80
C GLU A 226 -11.91 -14.85 1.34
N ASP A 227 -12.93 -14.44 0.60
CA ASP A 227 -14.35 -14.64 0.94
C ASP A 227 -14.82 -14.05 2.28
N SER A 228 -13.97 -13.31 3.00
CA SER A 228 -14.30 -12.79 4.33
C SER A 228 -14.86 -11.36 4.31
N VAL A 229 -14.65 -10.63 3.23
CA VAL A 229 -14.96 -9.19 3.14
C VAL A 229 -16.25 -8.94 2.35
N PRO A 230 -17.32 -8.43 2.97
CA PRO A 230 -18.53 -8.07 2.25
C PRO A 230 -18.29 -6.82 1.38
N GLU A 231 -18.81 -6.83 0.15
CA GLU A 231 -18.71 -5.68 -0.77
C GLU A 231 -19.43 -4.45 -0.23
N ASN A 232 -18.85 -3.27 -0.45
CA ASN A 232 -19.40 -1.95 -0.09
C ASN A 232 -19.82 -1.80 1.39
N ALA A 233 -19.31 -2.63 2.31
CA ALA A 233 -19.77 -2.66 3.71
C ALA A 233 -18.74 -2.15 4.72
N LEU A 234 -17.47 -2.03 4.36
CA LEU A 234 -16.43 -1.68 5.31
C LEU A 234 -16.17 -0.17 5.36
N LEU A 235 -16.22 0.40 6.57
CA LEU A 235 -15.78 1.78 6.84
C LEU A 235 -14.25 1.89 6.87
N SER A 236 -13.58 0.90 7.44
CA SER A 236 -12.11 0.83 7.50
C SER A 236 -11.67 -0.58 7.15
N HIS A 237 -11.21 -0.76 5.93
CA HIS A 237 -10.68 -2.04 5.48
C HIS A 237 -9.37 -2.40 6.18
N ASP A 238 -8.53 -1.41 6.49
CA ASP A 238 -7.24 -1.60 7.13
C ASP A 238 -7.37 -2.33 8.49
N LEU A 239 -8.35 -1.91 9.31
CA LEU A 239 -8.62 -2.59 10.59
C LEU A 239 -9.06 -4.05 10.40
N PHE A 240 -9.92 -4.29 9.42
CA PHE A 240 -10.40 -5.63 9.10
C PHE A 240 -9.24 -6.53 8.63
N GLU A 241 -8.45 -6.04 7.70
CA GLU A 241 -7.25 -6.71 7.20
C GLU A 241 -6.29 -7.04 8.34
N GLY A 242 -6.05 -6.08 9.24
CA GLY A 242 -5.20 -6.27 10.41
C GLY A 242 -5.67 -7.35 11.37
N LEU A 243 -7.00 -7.42 11.63
CA LEU A 243 -7.60 -8.42 12.51
C LEU A 243 -7.44 -9.86 11.98
N HIS A 244 -7.55 -10.05 10.65
CA HIS A 244 -7.48 -11.37 10.03
C HIS A 244 -6.06 -11.81 9.70
N ALA A 245 -5.24 -10.90 9.16
CA ALA A 245 -3.88 -11.21 8.76
C ALA A 245 -2.85 -11.11 9.90
N ARG A 246 -3.24 -10.66 11.09
CA ARG A 246 -2.42 -10.45 12.28
C ARG A 246 -1.22 -9.53 12.06
N VAL A 247 -1.20 -8.43 12.78
CA VAL A 247 -0.24 -7.33 12.60
C VAL A 247 0.82 -7.33 13.70
N ALA A 248 2.08 -7.10 13.33
CA ALA A 248 3.10 -6.63 14.27
C ALA A 248 3.37 -5.14 14.05
N LEU A 249 3.32 -4.36 15.13
CA LEU A 249 3.85 -3.00 15.13
C LEU A 249 5.39 -3.07 15.16
N VAL A 250 6.04 -2.39 14.22
CA VAL A 250 7.50 -2.31 14.09
C VAL A 250 7.92 -0.87 14.39
N SER A 251 8.17 -0.58 15.67
CA SER A 251 8.49 0.76 16.13
C SER A 251 9.89 1.25 15.76
N ASP A 252 10.79 0.33 15.37
CA ASP A 252 12.17 0.64 14.95
C ASP A 252 12.24 1.24 13.53
N ILE A 253 11.19 1.06 12.73
CA ILE A 253 11.11 1.55 11.36
C ILE A 253 10.00 2.60 11.28
N GLU A 254 10.33 3.74 10.70
CA GLU A 254 9.44 4.89 10.62
C GLU A 254 9.16 5.23 9.16
N LEU A 255 7.89 5.20 8.76
CA LEU A 255 7.42 5.78 7.50
C LEU A 255 7.13 7.27 7.73
N VAL A 256 7.21 8.07 6.68
CA VAL A 256 7.04 9.51 6.80
C VAL A 256 5.96 10.01 5.85
N ASP A 257 4.91 10.60 6.40
CA ASP A 257 3.80 11.19 5.66
C ASP A 257 3.91 12.71 5.53
N GLU A 258 3.15 13.28 4.61
CA GLU A 258 2.94 14.72 4.53
C GLU A 258 1.67 15.11 5.30
N TYR A 259 1.75 16.18 6.10
CA TYR A 259 0.60 16.69 6.82
C TYR A 259 -0.26 17.61 5.94
N PRO A 260 -1.60 17.52 5.98
CA PRO A 260 -2.47 18.38 5.20
C PRO A 260 -2.25 19.86 5.49
N SER A 261 -2.19 20.68 4.45
CA SER A 261 -1.92 22.12 4.57
C SER A 261 -3.16 22.94 4.98
N SER A 262 -4.35 22.36 4.97
CA SER A 262 -5.61 23.07 5.26
C SER A 262 -6.69 22.12 5.79
N VAL A 263 -7.72 22.68 6.45
CA VAL A 263 -8.92 21.95 6.90
C VAL A 263 -9.61 21.21 5.75
N LEU A 264 -9.70 21.82 4.58
CA LEU A 264 -10.34 21.19 3.41
C LEU A 264 -9.52 20.02 2.85
N ALA A 265 -8.19 20.09 2.93
CA ALA A 265 -7.33 18.97 2.55
C ALA A 265 -7.38 17.83 3.58
N HIS A 266 -7.57 18.16 4.86
CA HIS A 266 -7.69 17.19 5.94
C HIS A 266 -9.05 16.46 5.95
N ALA A 267 -10.11 17.13 5.48
CA ALA A 267 -11.47 16.58 5.45
C ALA A 267 -11.80 15.74 4.19
N ARG A 268 -10.85 15.63 3.28
CA ARG A 268 -10.96 14.82 2.03
C ARG A 268 -10.35 13.44 2.20
#